data_60cb3a3ed596e30da6db1733d19c6bf1
#
_entry.id   60cb3a3ed596e30da6db1733d19c6bf1
#
_cell.length_a   1.000
_cell.length_b   1.000
_cell.length_c   1.000
_cell.angle_alpha   90.00
_cell.angle_beta   90.00
_cell.angle_gamma   90.00
#
_symmetry.space_group_name_H-M   'P 1'
#
loop_
_entity.id
_entity.type
_entity.pdbx_description
1 polymer ?
#
loop_
_entity_poly.entity_id
_entity_poly.type
_entity_poly.pdbx_seq_one_letter_code
_entity_poly.pdbx_strand_id
1 'polypeptide(L)'
;MKKYRRRYKAISMHKDMKRGLAEKNNSSFDEKKMNKVVADYYYTIQNAWNDRDMDILKQCLSPSLYDQWETKLNWWEYEGIRNELSDIRLLKTMVVEVGDDYFWSYIEGKMRDRMIKGNEVTQDNKEIFIEYWHFIVEDDRIYLDEIRQENEV
;
A
#
# COMPACT_ATOMS: atom_id res chain seq x y z
N MET A 1 21.11 7.40 -7.26
CA MET A 1 21.71 6.41 -6.36
C MET A 1 20.83 5.97 -5.20
N LYS A 2 20.14 6.88 -4.50
CA LYS A 2 19.23 6.50 -3.40
C LYS A 2 18.13 5.50 -3.82
N LYS A 3 17.56 5.65 -5.01
CA LYS A 3 16.50 4.77 -5.53
C LYS A 3 16.96 3.31 -5.65
N TYR A 4 18.16 3.07 -6.13
CA TYR A 4 18.69 1.71 -6.30
C TYR A 4 18.98 1.01 -4.97
N ARG A 5 19.49 1.75 -3.98
CA ARG A 5 19.72 1.21 -2.64
C ARG A 5 18.41 0.82 -1.96
N ARG A 6 17.37 1.60 -2.17
CA ARG A 6 16.04 1.34 -1.59
C ARG A 6 15.43 0.07 -2.18
N ARG A 7 15.54 -0.10 -3.50
CA ARG A 7 15.09 -1.32 -4.17
C ARG A 7 15.89 -2.55 -3.77
N TYR A 8 17.17 -2.38 -3.46
CA TYR A 8 18.05 -3.51 -3.14
C TYR A 8 17.55 -4.33 -1.95
N LYS A 9 17.12 -3.66 -0.89
CA LYS A 9 16.55 -4.34 0.27
C LYS A 9 15.32 -5.17 -0.12
N ALA A 10 14.43 -4.59 -0.88
CA ALA A 10 13.21 -5.27 -1.35
C ALA A 10 13.55 -6.44 -2.28
N ILE A 11 14.51 -6.27 -3.17
CA ILE A 11 14.97 -7.34 -4.07
C ILE A 11 15.57 -8.50 -3.27
N SER A 12 16.35 -8.21 -2.23
CA SER A 12 16.91 -9.23 -1.34
C SER A 12 15.81 -9.99 -0.61
N MET A 13 14.83 -9.28 -0.04
CA MET A 13 13.68 -9.90 0.62
C MET A 13 12.88 -10.76 -0.35
N HIS A 14 12.71 -10.30 -1.57
CA HIS A 14 12.01 -11.05 -2.63
C HIS A 14 12.73 -12.36 -2.97
N LYS A 15 14.05 -12.33 -3.10
CA LYS A 15 14.85 -13.54 -3.35
C LYS A 15 14.73 -14.54 -2.20
N ASP A 16 14.78 -14.06 -0.97
CA ASP A 16 14.62 -14.90 0.22
C ASP A 16 13.22 -15.52 0.26
N MET A 17 12.20 -14.76 -0.06
CA MET A 17 10.84 -15.26 -0.15
C MET A 17 10.71 -16.37 -1.19
N LYS A 18 11.25 -16.17 -2.40
CA LYS A 18 11.24 -17.18 -3.46
C LYS A 18 11.97 -18.45 -3.06
N ARG A 19 13.11 -18.31 -2.40
CA ARG A 19 13.88 -19.46 -1.89
C ARG A 19 13.06 -20.23 -0.85
N GLY A 20 12.45 -19.54 0.11
CA GLY A 20 11.60 -20.16 1.12
C GLY A 20 10.41 -20.91 0.53
N LEU A 21 9.76 -20.37 -0.49
CA LEU A 21 8.66 -21.05 -1.20
C LEU A 21 9.16 -22.29 -1.93
N ALA A 22 10.32 -22.24 -2.57
CA ALA A 22 10.91 -23.38 -3.27
C ALA A 22 11.26 -24.49 -2.28
N GLU A 23 11.85 -24.18 -1.13
CA GLU A 23 12.17 -25.13 -0.06
C GLU A 23 10.93 -25.81 0.51
N LYS A 24 9.83 -25.07 0.65
CA LYS A 24 8.54 -25.59 1.13
C LYS A 24 7.75 -26.31 0.03
N ASN A 25 8.28 -26.34 -1.19
CA ASN A 25 7.61 -26.92 -2.35
C ASN A 25 6.20 -26.35 -2.57
N ASN A 26 6.03 -25.07 -2.30
CA ASN A 26 4.76 -24.39 -2.42
C ASN A 26 4.58 -23.85 -3.84
N SER A 27 4.02 -24.70 -4.71
CA SER A 27 3.76 -24.36 -6.12
C SER A 27 2.45 -23.57 -6.32
N SER A 28 1.63 -23.39 -5.28
CA SER A 28 0.33 -22.72 -5.38
C SER A 28 0.43 -21.19 -5.39
N PHE A 29 1.58 -20.62 -5.05
CA PHE A 29 1.78 -19.18 -5.03
C PHE A 29 2.09 -18.67 -6.44
N ASP A 30 1.19 -17.85 -6.97
CA ASP A 30 1.36 -17.18 -8.27
C ASP A 30 1.69 -15.71 -8.05
N GLU A 31 2.97 -15.38 -8.10
CA GLU A 31 3.48 -14.04 -7.87
C GLU A 31 2.95 -13.03 -8.89
N LYS A 32 2.89 -13.42 -10.16
CA LYS A 32 2.40 -12.54 -11.22
C LYS A 32 0.95 -12.14 -10.98
N LYS A 33 0.12 -13.09 -10.58
CA LYS A 33 -1.27 -12.85 -10.21
C LYS A 33 -1.37 -11.95 -8.98
N MET A 34 -0.55 -12.19 -7.97
CA MET A 34 -0.55 -11.37 -6.75
C MET A 34 -0.09 -9.95 -7.02
N ASN A 35 0.93 -9.76 -7.84
CA ASN A 35 1.38 -8.41 -8.22
C ASN A 35 0.29 -7.63 -8.94
N LYS A 36 -0.50 -8.29 -9.77
CA LYS A 36 -1.65 -7.66 -10.44
C LYS A 36 -2.72 -7.26 -9.43
N VAL A 37 -3.03 -8.12 -8.48
CA VAL A 37 -4.00 -7.84 -7.42
C VAL A 37 -3.53 -6.64 -6.60
N VAL A 38 -2.27 -6.60 -6.20
CA VAL A 38 -1.68 -5.49 -5.44
C VAL A 38 -1.77 -4.18 -6.24
N ALA A 39 -1.46 -4.22 -7.53
CA ALA A 39 -1.56 -3.05 -8.39
C ALA A 39 -3.00 -2.51 -8.45
N ASP A 40 -3.98 -3.40 -8.62
CA ASP A 40 -5.41 -3.02 -8.64
C ASP A 40 -5.84 -2.42 -7.30
N TYR A 41 -5.43 -3.04 -6.17
CA TYR A 41 -5.70 -2.50 -4.83
C TYR A 41 -5.04 -1.14 -4.60
N TYR A 42 -3.80 -0.97 -5.07
CA TYR A 42 -3.10 0.30 -4.95
C TYR A 42 -3.91 1.45 -5.56
N TYR A 43 -4.30 1.31 -6.82
CA TYR A 43 -5.08 2.36 -7.49
C TYR A 43 -6.46 2.54 -6.88
N THR A 44 -7.15 1.46 -6.57
CA THR A 44 -8.48 1.51 -5.96
C THR A 44 -8.44 2.22 -4.61
N ILE A 45 -7.49 1.88 -3.75
CA ILE A 45 -7.36 2.44 -2.41
C ILE A 45 -6.95 3.92 -2.47
N GLN A 46 -5.97 4.28 -3.33
CA GLN A 46 -5.53 5.67 -3.45
C GLN A 46 -6.66 6.58 -3.96
N ASN A 47 -7.41 6.11 -4.95
CA ASN A 47 -8.54 6.86 -5.47
C ASN A 47 -9.68 6.97 -4.45
N ALA A 48 -9.98 5.88 -3.73
CA ALA A 48 -11.01 5.89 -2.68
C ALA A 48 -10.63 6.81 -1.52
N TRP A 49 -9.35 6.84 -1.15
CA TRP A 49 -8.84 7.79 -0.16
C TRP A 49 -9.04 9.23 -0.60
N ASN A 50 -8.64 9.54 -1.83
CA ASN A 50 -8.79 10.89 -2.41
C ASN A 50 -10.25 11.33 -2.45
N ASP A 51 -11.14 10.44 -2.86
CA ASP A 51 -12.57 10.71 -3.01
C ASP A 51 -13.35 10.57 -1.70
N ARG A 52 -12.69 10.12 -0.62
CA ARG A 52 -13.31 9.75 0.65
C ARG A 52 -14.46 8.75 0.45
N ASP A 53 -14.25 7.79 -0.44
CA ASP A 53 -15.21 6.71 -0.70
C ASP A 53 -15.07 5.63 0.36
N MET A 54 -15.79 5.80 1.46
CA MET A 54 -15.69 4.93 2.62
C MET A 54 -16.22 3.52 2.33
N ASP A 55 -17.17 3.37 1.42
CA ASP A 55 -17.69 2.05 1.05
C ASP A 55 -16.63 1.22 0.33
N ILE A 56 -15.91 1.81 -0.61
CA ILE A 56 -14.80 1.15 -1.29
C ILE A 56 -13.67 0.83 -0.31
N LEU A 57 -13.29 1.78 0.56
CA LEU A 57 -12.26 1.53 1.57
C LEU A 57 -12.64 0.38 2.50
N LYS A 58 -13.90 0.29 2.90
CA LYS A 58 -14.39 -0.79 3.76
C LYS A 58 -14.25 -2.17 3.11
N GLN A 59 -14.37 -2.24 1.79
CA GLN A 59 -14.20 -3.48 1.05
C GLN A 59 -12.73 -3.90 0.89
N CYS A 60 -11.82 -2.94 0.88
CA CYS A 60 -10.40 -3.18 0.61
C CYS A 60 -9.54 -3.30 1.86
N LEU A 61 -9.96 -2.72 2.99
CA LEU A 61 -9.17 -2.65 4.21
C LEU A 61 -9.67 -3.67 5.24
N SER A 62 -8.75 -4.15 6.08
CA SER A 62 -9.13 -4.89 7.28
C SER A 62 -9.98 -4.00 8.20
N PRO A 63 -10.82 -4.57 9.05
CA PRO A 63 -11.61 -3.77 10.00
C PRO A 63 -10.74 -2.84 10.87
N SER A 64 -9.57 -3.32 11.29
CA SER A 64 -8.64 -2.53 12.09
C SER A 64 -8.10 -1.32 11.35
N LEU A 65 -7.65 -1.51 10.11
CA LEU A 65 -7.11 -0.41 9.30
C LEU A 65 -8.21 0.56 8.88
N TYR A 66 -9.39 0.03 8.54
CA TYR A 66 -10.55 0.85 8.21
C TYR A 66 -10.91 1.79 9.37
N ASP A 67 -10.96 1.27 10.59
CA ASP A 67 -11.29 2.07 11.77
C ASP A 67 -10.28 3.20 12.00
N GLN A 68 -8.99 2.91 11.80
CA GLN A 68 -7.93 3.92 11.92
C GLN A 68 -8.09 5.03 10.87
N TRP A 69 -8.36 4.65 9.64
CA TRP A 69 -8.51 5.59 8.54
C TRP A 69 -9.80 6.41 8.65
N GLU A 70 -10.90 5.79 9.04
CA GLU A 70 -12.17 6.48 9.27
C GLU A 70 -12.01 7.54 10.36
N THR A 71 -11.37 7.19 11.47
CA THR A 71 -11.10 8.13 12.56
C THR A 71 -10.26 9.31 12.07
N LYS A 72 -9.22 9.05 11.30
CA LYS A 72 -8.34 10.09 10.75
C LYS A 72 -9.07 11.01 9.78
N LEU A 73 -9.84 10.43 8.87
CA LEU A 73 -10.58 11.21 7.87
C LEU A 73 -11.69 12.05 8.51
N ASN A 74 -12.38 11.52 9.50
CA ASN A 74 -13.39 12.25 10.26
C ASN A 74 -12.79 13.43 11.01
N TRP A 75 -11.61 13.24 11.61
CA TRP A 75 -10.88 14.30 12.30
C TRP A 75 -10.46 15.41 11.32
N TRP A 76 -9.93 15.02 10.16
CA TRP A 76 -9.54 15.98 9.13
C TRP A 76 -10.73 16.79 8.62
N GLU A 77 -11.88 16.14 8.41
CA GLU A 77 -13.09 16.82 7.99
C GLU A 77 -13.50 17.88 9.02
N TYR A 78 -13.47 17.53 10.29
CA TYR A 78 -13.74 18.45 11.39
C TYR A 78 -12.77 19.64 11.40
N GLU A 79 -11.49 19.39 11.15
CA GLU A 79 -10.44 20.42 11.11
C GLU A 79 -10.39 21.21 9.79
N GLY A 80 -11.21 20.87 8.82
CA GLY A 80 -11.18 21.50 7.50
C GLY A 80 -9.95 21.12 6.68
N ILE A 81 -9.38 19.94 6.93
CA ILE A 81 -8.20 19.40 6.23
C ILE A 81 -8.65 18.45 5.14
N ARG A 82 -8.02 18.57 3.96
CA ARG A 82 -8.22 17.67 2.84
C ARG A 82 -6.88 17.24 2.28
N ASN A 83 -6.75 15.95 2.00
CA ASN A 83 -5.62 15.40 1.26
C ASN A 83 -6.06 15.18 -0.19
N GLU A 84 -5.45 15.90 -1.11
CA GLU A 84 -5.75 15.82 -2.53
C GLU A 84 -4.63 15.11 -3.27
N LEU A 85 -4.96 13.97 -3.88
CA LEU A 85 -4.02 13.16 -4.65
C LEU A 85 -4.32 13.30 -6.13
N SER A 86 -3.28 13.47 -6.96
CA SER A 86 -3.39 13.49 -8.41
C SER A 86 -2.15 12.84 -9.04
N ASP A 87 -2.24 12.51 -10.33
CA ASP A 87 -1.17 11.83 -11.08
C ASP A 87 -0.68 10.56 -10.37
N ILE A 88 -1.61 9.77 -9.87
CA ILE A 88 -1.33 8.55 -9.10
C ILE A 88 -0.69 7.51 -10.00
N ARG A 89 0.50 7.03 -9.62
CA ARG A 89 1.25 6.00 -10.37
C ARG A 89 1.86 4.98 -9.43
N LEU A 90 1.76 3.71 -9.82
CA LEU A 90 2.54 2.64 -9.22
C LEU A 90 3.73 2.36 -10.12
N LEU A 91 4.95 2.63 -9.63
CA LEU A 91 6.17 2.44 -10.43
C LEU A 91 6.70 1.02 -10.36
N LYS A 92 6.57 0.38 -9.21
CA LYS A 92 7.01 -1.00 -9.01
C LYS A 92 6.33 -1.61 -7.80
N THR A 93 5.97 -2.89 -7.92
CA THR A 93 5.57 -3.71 -6.78
C THR A 93 6.17 -5.09 -6.91
N MET A 94 6.44 -5.73 -5.78
CA MET A 94 6.87 -7.12 -5.72
C MET A 94 6.55 -7.66 -4.34
N VAL A 95 6.20 -8.94 -4.27
CA VAL A 95 5.98 -9.63 -3.01
C VAL A 95 7.33 -9.89 -2.36
N VAL A 96 7.47 -9.59 -1.08
CA VAL A 96 8.74 -9.70 -0.34
C VAL A 96 8.68 -10.68 0.83
N GLU A 97 7.49 -11.07 1.25
CA GLU A 97 7.29 -12.07 2.29
C GLU A 97 5.93 -12.72 2.11
N VAL A 98 5.84 -14.03 2.33
CA VAL A 98 4.58 -14.79 2.26
C VAL A 98 4.46 -15.69 3.50
N GLY A 99 3.34 -15.58 4.19
CA GLY A 99 2.93 -16.47 5.27
C GLY A 99 1.74 -17.33 4.83
N ASP A 100 1.13 -18.04 5.79
CA ASP A 100 0.00 -18.94 5.50
C ASP A 100 -1.26 -18.17 5.12
N ASP A 101 -1.48 -17.01 5.74
CA ASP A 101 -2.69 -16.20 5.59
C ASP A 101 -2.38 -14.71 5.37
N TYR A 102 -1.15 -14.38 5.00
CA TYR A 102 -0.73 -13.00 4.75
C TYR A 102 0.42 -12.93 3.76
N PHE A 103 0.65 -11.75 3.22
CA PHE A 103 1.87 -11.43 2.48
C PHE A 103 2.19 -9.95 2.60
N TRP A 104 3.46 -9.62 2.40
CA TRP A 104 3.95 -8.26 2.31
C TRP A 104 4.36 -7.94 0.89
N SER A 105 4.01 -6.75 0.42
CA SER A 105 4.42 -6.25 -0.90
C SER A 105 5.19 -4.94 -0.77
N TYR A 106 6.27 -4.85 -1.53
CA TYR A 106 6.99 -3.61 -1.75
C TYR A 106 6.19 -2.73 -2.69
N ILE A 107 6.02 -1.47 -2.33
CA ILE A 107 5.31 -0.46 -3.11
C ILE A 107 6.25 0.71 -3.38
N GLU A 108 6.47 0.98 -4.64
CA GLU A 108 7.15 2.19 -5.08
C GLU A 108 6.18 3.00 -5.90
N GLY A 109 5.73 4.11 -5.35
CA GLY A 109 4.69 4.92 -5.93
C GLY A 109 5.14 6.35 -6.18
N LYS A 110 4.38 7.05 -6.98
CA LYS A 110 4.55 8.48 -7.23
C LYS A 110 3.19 9.11 -7.46
N MET A 111 2.98 10.24 -6.85
CA MET A 111 1.77 11.03 -7.04
C MET A 111 2.04 12.46 -6.62
N ARG A 112 1.17 13.36 -7.02
CA ARG A 112 1.12 14.68 -6.41
C ARG A 112 0.24 14.58 -5.17
N ASP A 113 0.82 14.80 -4.02
CA ASP A 113 0.18 14.68 -2.71
C ASP A 113 0.13 16.05 -2.06
N ARG A 114 -1.06 16.63 -1.96
CA ARG A 114 -1.27 17.96 -1.40
C ARG A 114 -2.13 17.86 -0.15
N MET A 115 -1.70 18.57 0.90
CA MET A 115 -2.53 18.79 2.08
C MET A 115 -3.09 20.20 2.00
N ILE A 116 -4.40 20.35 2.17
CA ILE A 116 -5.11 21.62 2.07
C ILE A 116 -5.89 21.83 3.36
N LYS A 117 -5.67 22.97 4.00
CA LYS A 117 -6.44 23.38 5.17
C LYS A 117 -7.24 24.66 4.81
N GLY A 118 -8.56 24.55 4.82
CA GLY A 118 -9.40 25.62 4.30
C GLY A 118 -9.13 25.84 2.80
N ASN A 119 -8.59 27.00 2.44
CA ASN A 119 -8.19 27.32 1.07
C ASN A 119 -6.66 27.36 0.89
N GLU A 120 -5.89 26.96 1.91
CA GLU A 120 -4.44 27.05 1.90
C GLU A 120 -3.80 25.69 1.67
N VAL A 121 -2.90 25.61 0.69
CA VAL A 121 -2.06 24.42 0.48
C VAL A 121 -0.93 24.45 1.51
N THR A 122 -0.95 23.52 2.47
CA THR A 122 0.04 23.42 3.55
C THR A 122 1.21 22.53 3.21
N GLN A 123 0.98 21.54 2.33
CA GLN A 123 2.04 20.64 1.84
C GLN A 123 1.75 20.28 0.38
N ASP A 124 2.81 20.14 -0.42
CA ASP A 124 2.72 19.73 -1.83
C ASP A 124 3.97 18.88 -2.13
N ASN A 125 3.77 17.57 -2.23
CA ASN A 125 4.86 16.61 -2.42
C ASN A 125 4.64 15.83 -3.71
N LYS A 126 5.70 15.72 -4.53
CA LYS A 126 5.71 14.97 -5.78
C LYS A 126 6.80 13.89 -5.82
N GLU A 127 7.45 13.63 -4.69
CA GLU A 127 8.56 12.69 -4.63
C GLU A 127 8.09 11.24 -4.71
N ILE A 128 8.98 10.38 -5.16
CA ILE A 128 8.77 8.94 -5.13
C ILE A 128 8.76 8.49 -3.67
N PHE A 129 7.75 7.72 -3.30
CA PHE A 129 7.67 7.14 -1.97
C PHE A 129 7.83 5.62 -2.03
N ILE A 130 8.31 5.05 -0.93
CA ILE A 130 8.44 3.61 -0.75
C ILE A 130 7.71 3.21 0.52
N GLU A 131 6.83 2.24 0.38
CA GLU A 131 6.06 1.66 1.46
C GLU A 131 6.06 0.15 1.33
N TYR A 132 5.78 -0.53 2.45
CA TYR A 132 5.55 -1.97 2.49
C TYR A 132 4.12 -2.18 2.94
N TRP A 133 3.35 -2.86 2.11
CA TRP A 133 1.92 -3.10 2.35
C TRP A 133 1.70 -4.53 2.81
N HIS A 134 1.10 -4.67 3.99
CA HIS A 134 0.73 -5.95 4.57
C HIS A 134 -0.71 -6.29 4.20
N PHE A 135 -0.88 -7.40 3.50
CA PHE A 135 -2.18 -7.92 3.13
C PHE A 135 -2.49 -9.18 3.93
N ILE A 136 -3.72 -9.31 4.37
CA ILE A 136 -4.25 -10.54 4.96
C ILE A 136 -5.18 -11.21 3.96
N VAL A 137 -5.18 -12.55 3.99
CA VAL A 137 -6.03 -13.37 3.12
C VAL A 137 -7.02 -14.11 4.00
N GLU A 138 -8.29 -13.91 3.75
CA GLU A 138 -9.37 -14.46 4.55
C GLU A 138 -10.53 -14.85 3.62
N ASP A 139 -10.92 -16.13 3.61
CA ASP A 139 -12.01 -16.66 2.79
C ASP A 139 -11.94 -16.24 1.32
N ASP A 140 -10.77 -16.43 0.69
CA ASP A 140 -10.47 -16.06 -0.70
C ASP A 140 -10.52 -14.55 -0.97
N ARG A 141 -10.61 -13.73 0.08
CA ARG A 141 -10.55 -12.27 -0.01
C ARG A 141 -9.23 -11.77 0.54
N ILE A 142 -8.78 -10.65 -0.03
CA ILE A 142 -7.55 -9.98 0.36
C ILE A 142 -7.91 -8.60 0.93
N TYR A 143 -7.33 -8.28 2.08
CA TYR A 143 -7.52 -6.98 2.73
C TYR A 143 -6.19 -6.36 3.05
N LEU A 144 -6.05 -5.07 2.80
CA LEU A 144 -4.91 -4.31 3.29
C LEU A 144 -5.07 -4.11 4.81
N ASP A 145 -4.07 -4.53 5.56
CA ASP A 145 -4.10 -4.52 7.02
C ASP A 145 -3.16 -3.49 7.65
N GLU A 146 -2.03 -3.23 7.01
CA GLU A 146 -1.01 -2.35 7.54
C GLU A 146 -0.15 -1.78 6.43
N ILE A 147 0.27 -0.53 6.60
CA ILE A 147 1.27 0.11 5.74
C ILE A 147 2.44 0.53 6.63
N ARG A 148 3.64 0.08 6.28
CA ARG A 148 4.87 0.52 6.92
C ARG A 148 5.69 1.37 5.99
N GLN A 149 6.27 2.42 6.55
CA GLN A 149 7.24 3.23 5.82
C GLN A 149 8.56 2.45 5.71
N GLU A 150 9.37 2.83 4.76
CA GLU A 150 10.65 2.16 4.48
C GLU A 150 11.55 2.02 5.71
N ASN A 151 11.58 3.04 6.58
CA ASN A 151 12.42 3.05 7.77
C ASN A 151 11.87 2.20 8.94
N GLU A 152 10.68 1.64 8.79
CA GLU A 152 10.02 0.80 9.80
C GLU A 152 10.18 -0.71 9.53
N VAL A 153 10.88 -1.06 8.46
CA VAL A 153 11.03 -2.45 8.01
C VAL A 153 12.44 -2.99 8.26
#